data_bead64ca31b1d9041394b36b828d3237
#
_entry.id   bead64ca31b1d9041394b36b828d3237
#
_cell.length_a   1.000
_cell.length_b   1.000
_cell.length_c   1.000
_cell.angle_alpha   90.00
_cell.angle_beta   90.00
_cell.angle_gamma   90.00
#
_symmetry.space_group_name_H-M   'P 1'
#
loop_
_entity.id
_entity.type
_entity.pdbx_description
1 polymer ?
#
loop_
_entity_poly.entity_id
_entity_poly.type
_entity_poly.pdbx_seq_one_letter_code
_entity_poly.pdbx_strand_id
1 'polypeptide(L)'
;GTRIEARTTTYAFPEIERVFSFLTTGIESILDNHPEAKPLIAGIGVASPNKIWEWLEVVDAPKDAMRKWQDLDIADEIKARTGLSAVTENDATSACVAEHLIGRGSEFADFAYIFVGSFVGGGLVLGNKVISGPTHSAAGIGPLPVPDGKGGTTQLLNVASLYVLERNLANAGLDPKRLRQFQGDWSDFADYVAPWIEDTGRNLAIAAAAIASVVEVEAVLLDGAMPEAIRHRLTECTRRNFSELDTTGIGQLRIEEAATGPGARSVGAALLPIHSKYFLA
;
A
#
# COMPACT_ATOMS: atom_id res chain seq x y z
N GLY A 1 9.33 -0.03 -16.84
CA GLY A 1 9.32 1.41 -17.10
C GLY A 1 10.27 2.18 -16.18
N THR A 2 10.89 3.21 -16.71
CA THR A 2 11.80 4.06 -15.93
C THR A 2 11.02 5.28 -15.46
N ARG A 3 11.09 5.60 -14.16
CA ARG A 3 10.55 6.84 -13.61
C ARG A 3 11.40 8.03 -14.10
N ILE A 4 10.77 8.97 -14.80
CA ILE A 4 11.45 10.15 -15.37
C ILE A 4 11.58 11.24 -14.30
N GLU A 5 10.50 11.55 -13.59
CA GLU A 5 10.45 12.60 -12.58
C GLU A 5 9.56 12.17 -11.40
N ALA A 6 9.82 12.70 -10.21
CA ALA A 6 8.97 12.52 -9.04
C ALA A 6 8.92 13.81 -8.22
N ARG A 7 7.74 14.12 -7.68
CA ARG A 7 7.50 15.23 -6.77
C ARG A 7 6.80 14.72 -5.52
N THR A 8 7.13 15.29 -4.39
CA THR A 8 6.56 14.91 -3.10
C THR A 8 6.19 16.15 -2.32
N THR A 9 5.04 16.11 -1.67
CA THR A 9 4.63 17.11 -0.68
C THR A 9 4.13 16.42 0.57
N THR A 10 4.11 17.13 1.69
CA THR A 10 3.56 16.69 2.95
C THR A 10 2.52 17.68 3.44
N TYR A 11 1.47 17.16 4.07
CA TYR A 11 0.40 17.95 4.68
C TYR A 11 -0.07 17.24 5.96
N ALA A 12 -0.66 17.99 6.88
CA ALA A 12 -1.19 17.42 8.13
C ALA A 12 -2.38 16.51 7.84
N PHE A 13 -3.26 16.93 6.92
CA PHE A 13 -4.36 16.14 6.37
C PHE A 13 -4.59 16.52 4.90
N PRO A 14 -5.23 15.65 4.09
CA PRO A 14 -5.44 15.89 2.66
C PRO A 14 -6.60 16.87 2.43
N GLU A 15 -6.31 18.16 2.44
CA GLU A 15 -7.27 19.18 2.02
C GLU A 15 -7.42 19.14 0.49
N ILE A 16 -8.67 19.06 -0.01
CA ILE A 16 -8.98 18.83 -1.42
C ILE A 16 -8.25 19.83 -2.34
N GLU A 17 -8.44 21.12 -2.12
CA GLU A 17 -7.85 22.13 -3.00
C GLU A 17 -6.32 22.11 -2.98
N ARG A 18 -5.72 21.84 -1.83
CA ARG A 18 -4.27 21.72 -1.70
C ARG A 18 -3.74 20.50 -2.44
N VAL A 19 -4.45 19.36 -2.35
CA VAL A 19 -4.08 18.13 -3.07
C VAL A 19 -4.19 18.36 -4.58
N PHE A 20 -5.30 18.89 -5.07
CA PHE A 20 -5.49 19.10 -6.51
C PHE A 20 -4.60 20.20 -7.07
N SER A 21 -4.34 21.26 -6.33
CA SER A 21 -3.37 22.30 -6.73
C SER A 21 -1.97 21.71 -6.89
N PHE A 22 -1.53 20.87 -5.96
CA PHE A 22 -0.24 20.18 -6.07
C PHE A 22 -0.19 19.25 -7.28
N LEU A 23 -1.27 18.49 -7.53
CA LEU A 23 -1.37 17.56 -8.67
C LEU A 23 -1.33 18.32 -10.00
N THR A 24 -2.16 19.35 -10.17
CA THR A 24 -2.23 20.12 -11.42
C THR A 24 -0.92 20.83 -11.73
N THR A 25 -0.38 21.58 -10.77
CA THR A 25 0.92 22.26 -10.93
C THR A 25 2.06 21.26 -11.18
N GLY A 26 2.01 20.10 -10.51
CA GLY A 26 2.99 19.04 -10.72
C GLY A 26 2.93 18.47 -12.13
N ILE A 27 1.74 18.18 -12.64
CA ILE A 27 1.52 17.67 -13.99
C ILE A 27 1.98 18.69 -15.03
N GLU A 28 1.52 19.93 -14.93
CA GLU A 28 1.93 21.03 -15.84
C GLU A 28 3.45 21.16 -15.90
N SER A 29 4.11 21.22 -14.76
CA SER A 29 5.56 21.37 -14.71
C SER A 29 6.32 20.15 -15.25
N ILE A 30 5.81 18.91 -15.04
CA ILE A 30 6.42 17.71 -15.63
C ILE A 30 6.28 17.77 -17.16
N LEU A 31 5.11 18.17 -17.67
CA LEU A 31 4.87 18.31 -19.11
C LEU A 31 5.70 19.40 -19.76
N ASP A 32 5.97 20.48 -19.05
CA ASP A 32 6.84 21.57 -19.53
C ASP A 32 8.31 21.13 -19.55
N ASN A 33 8.73 20.32 -18.56
CA ASN A 33 10.08 19.76 -18.52
C ASN A 33 10.32 18.67 -19.56
N HIS A 34 9.23 17.98 -19.99
CA HIS A 34 9.28 16.82 -20.90
C HIS A 34 8.24 16.97 -22.03
N PRO A 35 8.36 18.00 -22.89
CA PRO A 35 7.36 18.26 -23.94
C PRO A 35 7.23 17.10 -24.94
N GLU A 36 8.29 16.31 -25.13
CA GLU A 36 8.31 15.11 -25.97
C GLU A 36 7.42 13.99 -25.44
N ALA A 37 7.16 13.95 -24.12
CA ALA A 37 6.30 12.95 -23.52
C ALA A 37 4.79 13.25 -23.71
N LYS A 38 4.43 14.50 -23.97
CA LYS A 38 3.04 14.96 -24.07
C LYS A 38 2.15 14.13 -25.02
N PRO A 39 2.59 13.80 -26.26
CA PRO A 39 1.80 12.97 -27.17
C PRO A 39 1.76 11.48 -26.77
N LEU A 40 2.58 11.06 -25.82
CA LEU A 40 2.71 9.65 -25.40
C LEU A 40 1.96 9.35 -24.10
N ILE A 41 1.29 10.35 -23.49
CA ILE A 41 0.58 10.16 -22.23
C ILE A 41 -0.62 9.25 -22.44
N ALA A 42 -0.62 8.10 -21.76
CA ALA A 42 -1.73 7.16 -21.78
C ALA A 42 -2.90 7.61 -20.88
N GLY A 43 -2.60 8.41 -19.85
CA GLY A 43 -3.54 8.91 -18.85
C GLY A 43 -2.84 9.16 -17.52
N ILE A 44 -3.63 9.54 -16.52
CA ILE A 44 -3.19 9.75 -15.13
C ILE A 44 -3.71 8.60 -14.29
N GLY A 45 -2.83 7.88 -13.60
CA GLY A 45 -3.22 6.90 -12.59
C GLY A 45 -3.15 7.50 -11.20
N VAL A 46 -4.16 7.22 -10.38
CA VAL A 46 -4.25 7.71 -9.00
C VAL A 46 -4.40 6.54 -8.04
N ALA A 47 -3.49 6.42 -7.11
CA ALA A 47 -3.57 5.52 -5.98
C ALA A 47 -4.08 6.29 -4.75
N SER A 48 -5.22 5.91 -4.21
CA SER A 48 -5.87 6.59 -3.10
C SER A 48 -6.35 5.59 -2.05
N PRO A 49 -6.19 5.87 -0.75
CA PRO A 49 -6.79 5.04 0.28
C PRO A 49 -8.33 5.02 0.13
N ASN A 50 -8.92 3.82 0.24
CA ASN A 50 -10.38 3.71 0.24
C ASN A 50 -10.95 4.34 1.51
N LYS A 51 -12.09 5.05 1.35
CA LYS A 51 -12.86 5.62 2.46
C LYS A 51 -12.00 6.46 3.42
N ILE A 52 -11.11 7.27 2.88
CA ILE A 52 -10.20 8.12 3.67
C ILE A 52 -10.94 8.96 4.74
N TRP A 53 -12.22 9.24 4.54
CA TRP A 53 -13.10 9.96 5.47
C TRP A 53 -13.50 9.17 6.72
N GLU A 54 -13.25 7.86 6.78
CA GLU A 54 -13.49 7.02 7.97
C GLU A 54 -12.27 7.00 8.92
N TRP A 55 -11.12 7.53 8.52
CA TRP A 55 -9.84 7.48 9.25
C TRP A 55 -9.54 8.73 10.09
N LEU A 56 -10.57 9.47 10.49
CA LEU A 56 -10.49 10.78 11.13
C LEU A 56 -9.62 10.82 12.39
N GLU A 57 -9.78 9.82 13.26
CA GLU A 57 -9.06 9.75 14.55
C GLU A 57 -7.56 9.48 14.37
N VAL A 58 -7.19 8.87 13.25
CA VAL A 58 -5.80 8.48 12.97
C VAL A 58 -5.02 9.61 12.32
N VAL A 59 -5.69 10.44 11.51
CA VAL A 59 -5.04 11.54 10.78
C VAL A 59 -5.24 12.90 11.45
N ASP A 60 -5.93 12.95 12.61
CA ASP A 60 -6.24 14.20 13.35
C ASP A 60 -6.78 15.31 12.42
N ALA A 61 -7.70 14.93 11.54
CA ALA A 61 -8.24 15.81 10.50
C ALA A 61 -9.62 16.35 10.88
N PRO A 62 -9.96 17.60 10.47
CA PRO A 62 -11.30 18.14 10.63
C PRO A 62 -12.33 17.28 9.89
N LYS A 63 -13.38 16.84 10.60
CA LYS A 63 -14.43 15.96 10.05
C LYS A 63 -15.04 16.51 8.76
N ASP A 64 -15.34 17.81 8.73
CA ASP A 64 -15.97 18.45 7.57
C ASP A 64 -15.04 18.51 6.34
N ALA A 65 -13.74 18.64 6.55
CA ALA A 65 -12.76 18.60 5.46
C ALA A 65 -12.68 17.21 4.83
N MET A 66 -12.71 16.17 5.66
CA MET A 66 -12.63 14.79 5.19
C MET A 66 -13.93 14.29 4.55
N ARG A 67 -15.09 14.72 5.04
CA ARG A 67 -16.39 14.36 4.43
C ARG A 67 -16.51 14.76 2.96
N LYS A 68 -15.88 15.86 2.57
CA LYS A 68 -15.89 16.32 1.17
C LYS A 68 -15.28 15.32 0.19
N TRP A 69 -14.39 14.42 0.65
CA TRP A 69 -13.84 13.35 -0.18
C TRP A 69 -14.85 12.25 -0.50
N GLN A 70 -15.91 12.11 0.30
CA GLN A 70 -16.92 11.06 0.12
C GLN A 70 -17.70 11.22 -1.18
N ASP A 71 -18.01 12.46 -1.53
CA ASP A 71 -18.85 12.80 -2.69
C ASP A 71 -18.01 13.20 -3.93
N LEU A 72 -16.68 13.09 -3.84
CA LEU A 72 -15.76 13.53 -4.88
C LEU A 72 -15.35 12.38 -5.78
N ASP A 73 -15.62 12.48 -7.09
CA ASP A 73 -14.95 11.65 -8.08
C ASP A 73 -13.58 12.25 -8.44
N ILE A 74 -12.52 11.60 -7.98
CA ILE A 74 -11.14 12.08 -8.19
C ILE A 74 -10.77 12.08 -9.67
N ALA A 75 -11.22 11.08 -10.45
CA ALA A 75 -10.90 10.97 -11.86
C ALA A 75 -11.56 12.09 -12.68
N ASP A 76 -12.83 12.37 -12.39
CA ASP A 76 -13.57 13.44 -13.04
C ASP A 76 -12.98 14.81 -12.69
N GLU A 77 -12.60 15.04 -11.45
CA GLU A 77 -11.97 16.30 -11.01
C GLU A 77 -10.60 16.52 -11.68
N ILE A 78 -9.77 15.49 -11.80
CA ILE A 78 -8.49 15.57 -12.51
C ILE A 78 -8.74 15.89 -14.00
N LYS A 79 -9.70 15.20 -14.62
CA LYS A 79 -10.04 15.44 -16.01
C LYS A 79 -10.54 16.86 -16.24
N ALA A 80 -11.37 17.39 -15.34
CA ALA A 80 -11.86 18.76 -15.42
C ALA A 80 -10.73 19.80 -15.31
N ARG A 81 -9.74 19.55 -14.45
CA ARG A 81 -8.62 20.48 -14.22
C ARG A 81 -7.49 20.38 -15.23
N THR A 82 -7.24 19.20 -15.80
CA THR A 82 -6.04 18.95 -16.64
C THR A 82 -6.39 18.61 -18.10
N GLY A 83 -7.63 18.24 -18.40
CA GLY A 83 -8.03 17.72 -19.70
C GLY A 83 -7.57 16.28 -19.98
N LEU A 84 -6.82 15.64 -19.06
CA LEU A 84 -6.31 14.28 -19.19
C LEU A 84 -7.26 13.28 -18.54
N SER A 85 -7.42 12.10 -19.14
CA SER A 85 -8.18 11.01 -18.53
C SER A 85 -7.46 10.49 -17.30
N ALA A 86 -8.19 10.15 -16.25
CA ALA A 86 -7.63 9.55 -15.04
C ALA A 86 -8.30 8.22 -14.72
N VAL A 87 -7.55 7.34 -14.05
CA VAL A 87 -8.00 6.05 -13.51
C VAL A 87 -7.62 6.03 -12.03
N THR A 88 -8.60 5.75 -11.18
CA THR A 88 -8.40 5.67 -9.74
C THR A 88 -8.46 4.23 -9.27
N GLU A 89 -7.59 3.86 -8.33
CA GLU A 89 -7.60 2.57 -7.67
C GLU A 89 -7.17 2.73 -6.19
N ASN A 90 -7.51 1.75 -5.36
CA ASN A 90 -6.98 1.67 -4.02
C ASN A 90 -5.44 1.64 -4.04
N ASP A 91 -4.79 2.27 -3.05
CA ASP A 91 -3.34 2.43 -3.02
C ASP A 91 -2.60 1.10 -2.84
N ALA A 92 -3.11 0.18 -2.02
CA ALA A 92 -2.50 -1.15 -1.86
C ALA A 92 -2.77 -2.04 -3.09
N THR A 93 -3.95 -1.96 -3.72
CA THR A 93 -4.24 -2.62 -5.00
C THR A 93 -3.36 -2.05 -6.11
N SER A 94 -3.14 -0.74 -6.15
CA SER A 94 -2.19 -0.12 -7.10
C SER A 94 -0.77 -0.66 -6.90
N ALA A 95 -0.31 -0.80 -5.67
CA ALA A 95 0.99 -1.41 -5.38
C ALA A 95 1.05 -2.87 -5.85
N CYS A 96 -0.03 -3.63 -5.68
CA CYS A 96 -0.16 -4.99 -6.21
C CYS A 96 -0.08 -5.01 -7.75
N VAL A 97 -0.67 -4.04 -8.46
CA VAL A 97 -0.53 -3.89 -9.92
C VAL A 97 0.94 -3.71 -10.31
N ALA A 98 1.69 -2.89 -9.57
CA ALA A 98 3.13 -2.73 -9.82
C ALA A 98 3.88 -4.05 -9.65
N GLU A 99 3.66 -4.74 -8.55
CA GLU A 99 4.32 -6.02 -8.28
C GLU A 99 3.96 -7.08 -9.32
N HIS A 100 2.68 -7.12 -9.75
CA HIS A 100 2.22 -8.04 -10.77
C HIS A 100 2.87 -7.78 -12.14
N LEU A 101 2.96 -6.51 -12.58
CA LEU A 101 3.42 -6.17 -13.92
C LEU A 101 4.93 -6.04 -14.06
N ILE A 102 5.63 -5.60 -13.03
CA ILE A 102 7.07 -5.27 -13.12
C ILE A 102 7.90 -5.82 -11.95
N GLY A 103 7.26 -6.40 -10.94
CA GLY A 103 7.91 -7.07 -9.82
C GLY A 103 7.98 -8.59 -10.03
N ARG A 104 7.82 -9.33 -8.94
CA ARG A 104 7.86 -10.80 -8.93
C ARG A 104 6.51 -11.46 -9.25
N GLY A 105 5.47 -10.68 -9.53
CA GLY A 105 4.15 -11.20 -9.84
C GLY A 105 4.10 -12.18 -11.01
N SER A 106 5.05 -12.07 -11.97
CA SER A 106 5.16 -13.05 -13.07
C SER A 106 5.64 -14.45 -12.65
N GLU A 107 6.10 -14.62 -11.40
CA GLU A 107 6.49 -15.93 -10.86
C GLU A 107 5.29 -16.77 -10.40
N PHE A 108 4.08 -16.16 -10.28
CA PHE A 108 2.88 -16.75 -9.70
C PHE A 108 1.65 -16.39 -10.52
N ALA A 109 0.78 -17.37 -10.77
CA ALA A 109 -0.52 -17.11 -11.37
C ALA A 109 -1.53 -16.57 -10.34
N ASP A 110 -1.43 -17.07 -9.10
CA ASP A 110 -2.31 -16.73 -7.99
C ASP A 110 -1.48 -16.32 -6.77
N PHE A 111 -1.58 -15.07 -6.36
CA PHE A 111 -0.87 -14.59 -5.17
C PHE A 111 -1.64 -13.50 -4.43
N ALA A 112 -1.41 -13.40 -3.14
CA ALA A 112 -1.80 -12.25 -2.35
C ALA A 112 -0.60 -11.32 -2.15
N TYR A 113 -0.86 -10.03 -2.15
CA TYR A 113 0.13 -9.00 -1.90
C TYR A 113 -0.23 -8.24 -0.64
N ILE A 114 0.74 -8.02 0.24
CA ILE A 114 0.57 -7.26 1.48
C ILE A 114 1.55 -6.08 1.46
N PHE A 115 1.03 -4.88 1.58
CA PHE A 115 1.81 -3.65 1.67
C PHE A 115 1.72 -3.08 3.09
N VAL A 116 2.84 -3.07 3.81
CA VAL A 116 2.94 -2.44 5.14
C VAL A 116 3.32 -0.97 4.96
N GLY A 117 2.31 -0.13 4.90
CA GLY A 117 2.42 1.33 4.81
C GLY A 117 2.09 2.02 6.13
N SER A 118 1.71 3.31 6.09
CA SER A 118 1.12 3.97 7.26
C SER A 118 -0.01 3.13 7.82
N PHE A 119 -0.84 2.55 6.94
CA PHE A 119 -1.74 1.45 7.25
C PHE A 119 -1.38 0.24 6.38
N VAL A 120 -1.55 -0.96 6.95
CA VAL A 120 -1.40 -2.19 6.19
C VAL A 120 -2.60 -2.34 5.26
N GLY A 121 -2.32 -2.72 4.02
CA GLY A 121 -3.31 -3.02 3.00
C GLY A 121 -2.86 -4.20 2.15
N GLY A 122 -3.68 -4.61 1.20
CA GLY A 122 -3.36 -5.75 0.35
C GLY A 122 -3.93 -5.63 -1.06
N GLY A 123 -3.53 -6.58 -1.87
CA GLY A 123 -4.04 -6.83 -3.21
C GLY A 123 -4.11 -8.33 -3.46
N LEU A 124 -4.87 -8.74 -4.43
CA LEU A 124 -5.06 -10.13 -4.81
C LEU A 124 -4.95 -10.29 -6.32
N VAL A 125 -4.19 -11.28 -6.75
CA VAL A 125 -4.09 -11.70 -8.14
C VAL A 125 -4.58 -13.15 -8.23
N LEU A 126 -5.53 -13.41 -9.13
CA LEU A 126 -6.06 -14.73 -9.41
C LEU A 126 -6.11 -14.95 -10.91
N GLY A 127 -5.56 -16.06 -11.37
CA GLY A 127 -5.47 -16.38 -12.80
C GLY A 127 -4.75 -15.28 -13.59
N ASN A 128 -3.67 -14.73 -13.05
CA ASN A 128 -2.91 -13.60 -13.60
C ASN A 128 -3.74 -12.31 -13.76
N LYS A 129 -4.80 -12.11 -12.99
CA LYS A 129 -5.62 -10.89 -13.00
C LYS A 129 -5.68 -10.29 -11.62
N VAL A 130 -5.40 -8.99 -11.53
CA VAL A 130 -5.61 -8.23 -10.29
C VAL A 130 -7.10 -8.13 -9.99
N ILE A 131 -7.49 -8.46 -8.79
CA ILE A 131 -8.88 -8.44 -8.34
C ILE A 131 -9.13 -7.15 -7.54
N SER A 132 -9.88 -6.22 -8.13
CA SER A 132 -10.26 -4.97 -7.44
C SER A 132 -11.53 -5.12 -6.60
N GLY A 133 -12.44 -6.01 -7.00
CA GLY A 133 -13.77 -6.13 -6.38
C GLY A 133 -14.72 -4.98 -6.76
N PRO A 134 -16.01 -5.09 -6.41
CA PRO A 134 -17.04 -4.14 -6.85
C PRO A 134 -16.90 -2.75 -6.22
N THR A 135 -16.17 -2.62 -5.12
CA THR A 135 -15.93 -1.36 -4.40
C THR A 135 -14.44 -1.03 -4.28
N HIS A 136 -13.59 -1.62 -5.13
CA HIS A 136 -12.12 -1.48 -5.08
C HIS A 136 -11.52 -1.79 -3.70
N SER A 137 -12.13 -2.75 -2.99
CA SER A 137 -11.72 -3.15 -1.63
C SER A 137 -11.36 -4.64 -1.53
N ALA A 138 -11.17 -5.34 -2.67
CA ALA A 138 -10.72 -6.73 -2.65
C ALA A 138 -9.34 -6.82 -1.97
N ALA A 139 -9.14 -7.87 -1.18
CA ALA A 139 -7.94 -8.06 -0.36
C ALA A 139 -7.61 -6.87 0.57
N GLY A 140 -8.61 -6.07 0.95
CA GLY A 140 -8.48 -5.05 1.99
C GLY A 140 -8.27 -5.71 3.36
N ILE A 141 -7.06 -6.21 3.61
CA ILE A 141 -6.74 -7.01 4.82
C ILE A 141 -6.60 -6.17 6.09
N GLY A 142 -6.50 -4.85 5.99
CA GLY A 142 -6.38 -3.98 7.17
C GLY A 142 -7.45 -4.22 8.25
N PRO A 143 -8.73 -4.37 7.91
CA PRO A 143 -9.81 -4.71 8.84
C PRO A 143 -9.83 -6.16 9.34
N LEU A 144 -8.94 -7.04 8.88
CA LEU A 144 -8.92 -8.45 9.30
C LEU A 144 -8.83 -8.55 10.84
N PRO A 145 -9.75 -9.28 11.51
CA PRO A 145 -9.66 -9.51 12.94
C PRO A 145 -8.44 -10.39 13.29
N VAL A 146 -7.60 -9.90 14.20
CA VAL A 146 -6.46 -10.63 14.74
C VAL A 146 -6.47 -10.55 16.27
N PRO A 147 -5.80 -11.46 17.00
CA PRO A 147 -5.70 -11.41 18.45
C PRO A 147 -5.08 -10.08 18.94
N ASP A 148 -5.64 -9.50 20.00
CA ASP A 148 -5.13 -8.27 20.62
C ASP A 148 -4.07 -8.54 21.71
N GLY A 149 -3.73 -9.79 21.96
CA GLY A 149 -2.82 -10.22 23.02
C GLY A 149 -3.40 -10.13 24.44
N LYS A 150 -4.67 -9.71 24.59
CA LYS A 150 -5.37 -9.56 25.88
C LYS A 150 -6.60 -10.47 26.00
N GLY A 151 -6.74 -11.41 25.08
CA GLY A 151 -7.86 -12.35 25.03
C GLY A 151 -9.05 -11.87 24.17
N GLY A 152 -8.91 -10.72 23.50
CA GLY A 152 -9.86 -10.18 22.52
C GLY A 152 -9.29 -10.16 21.11
N THR A 153 -9.95 -9.37 20.25
CA THR A 153 -9.53 -9.14 18.86
C THR A 153 -9.41 -7.65 18.55
N THR A 154 -8.51 -7.33 17.63
CA THR A 154 -8.35 -6.00 17.03
C THR A 154 -8.22 -6.14 15.53
N GLN A 155 -8.23 -5.04 14.80
CA GLN A 155 -7.95 -5.08 13.36
C GLN A 155 -6.44 -5.20 13.09
N LEU A 156 -6.06 -5.93 12.05
CA LEU A 156 -4.68 -6.10 11.62
C LEU A 156 -3.94 -4.76 11.47
N LEU A 157 -4.62 -3.74 10.94
CA LEU A 157 -4.05 -2.41 10.78
C LEU A 157 -3.58 -1.78 12.10
N ASN A 158 -4.21 -2.12 13.23
CA ASN A 158 -3.85 -1.57 14.55
C ASN A 158 -2.59 -2.20 15.15
N VAL A 159 -2.10 -3.29 14.56
CA VAL A 159 -0.94 -4.05 15.09
C VAL A 159 0.17 -4.26 14.05
N ALA A 160 -0.14 -4.15 12.74
CA ALA A 160 0.81 -4.46 11.67
C ALA A 160 1.10 -3.29 10.73
N SER A 161 0.82 -2.06 11.14
CA SER A 161 1.04 -0.85 10.34
C SER A 161 2.25 -0.06 10.81
N LEU A 162 2.85 0.75 9.93
CA LEU A 162 3.95 1.64 10.30
C LEU A 162 3.52 2.72 11.31
N TYR A 163 2.27 3.18 11.26
CA TYR A 163 1.79 4.17 12.23
C TYR A 163 1.90 3.67 13.68
N VAL A 164 1.88 2.36 13.90
CA VAL A 164 2.09 1.77 15.25
C VAL A 164 3.51 2.03 15.71
N LEU A 165 4.49 1.81 14.84
CA LEU A 165 5.90 2.13 15.11
C LEU A 165 6.09 3.65 15.28
N GLU A 166 5.51 4.46 14.38
CA GLU A 166 5.56 5.94 14.46
C GLU A 166 5.00 6.44 15.80
N ARG A 167 3.88 5.89 16.26
CA ARG A 167 3.27 6.23 17.55
C ARG A 167 4.15 5.83 18.72
N ASN A 168 4.78 4.64 18.67
CA ASN A 168 5.66 4.18 19.72
C ASN A 168 6.90 5.08 19.85
N LEU A 169 7.48 5.52 18.73
CA LEU A 169 8.58 6.48 18.72
C LEU A 169 8.16 7.84 19.28
N ALA A 170 7.00 8.36 18.86
CA ALA A 170 6.49 9.63 19.36
C ALA A 170 6.25 9.60 20.88
N ASN A 171 5.69 8.52 21.40
CA ASN A 171 5.48 8.32 22.83
C ASN A 171 6.80 8.27 23.62
N ALA A 172 7.89 7.86 22.98
CA ALA A 172 9.23 7.87 23.55
C ALA A 172 9.97 9.21 23.37
N GLY A 173 9.32 10.23 22.77
CA GLY A 173 9.93 11.54 22.51
C GLY A 173 10.88 11.55 21.29
N LEU A 174 10.83 10.53 20.45
CA LEU A 174 11.63 10.44 19.21
C LEU A 174 10.85 10.96 18.02
N ASP A 175 11.54 11.53 17.02
CA ASP A 175 10.89 12.03 15.81
C ASP A 175 10.56 10.90 14.81
N PRO A 176 9.29 10.52 14.63
CA PRO A 176 8.90 9.44 13.74
C PRO A 176 9.08 9.78 12.26
N LYS A 177 9.24 11.07 11.89
CA LYS A 177 9.45 11.48 10.49
C LYS A 177 10.75 10.92 9.92
N ARG A 178 11.72 10.57 10.78
CA ARG A 178 12.97 9.92 10.38
C ARG A 178 12.76 8.54 9.76
N LEU A 179 11.67 7.83 10.11
CA LEU A 179 11.30 6.54 9.47
C LEU A 179 10.98 6.70 7.97
N ARG A 180 10.56 7.89 7.54
CA ARG A 180 10.23 8.17 6.14
C ARG A 180 11.46 8.34 5.24
N GLN A 181 12.65 8.33 5.83
CA GLN A 181 13.90 8.20 5.11
C GLN A 181 14.12 6.71 4.85
N PHE A 182 13.72 6.23 3.67
CA PHE A 182 13.77 4.80 3.30
C PHE A 182 15.19 4.29 2.99
N GLN A 183 16.20 4.98 3.51
CA GLN A 183 17.61 4.57 3.41
C GLN A 183 18.09 3.98 4.74
N GLY A 184 18.97 2.99 4.64
CA GLY A 184 19.52 2.36 5.82
C GLY A 184 18.67 1.22 6.37
N ASP A 185 18.83 0.92 7.64
CA ASP A 185 18.24 -0.22 8.36
C ASP A 185 17.44 0.18 9.61
N TRP A 186 17.21 1.47 9.80
CA TRP A 186 16.59 2.06 10.99
C TRP A 186 17.29 1.68 12.31
N SER A 187 18.60 1.44 12.27
CA SER A 187 19.39 1.03 13.45
C SER A 187 19.30 2.00 14.64
N ASP A 188 19.14 3.30 14.36
CA ASP A 188 18.92 4.32 15.41
C ASP A 188 17.66 4.05 16.26
N PHE A 189 16.73 3.24 15.75
CA PHE A 189 15.46 2.90 16.38
C PHE A 189 15.35 1.41 16.70
N ALA A 190 16.46 0.68 16.77
CA ALA A 190 16.49 -0.78 16.90
C ALA A 190 15.61 -1.30 18.06
N ASP A 191 15.60 -0.61 19.20
CA ASP A 191 14.82 -0.98 20.40
C ASP A 191 13.30 -0.92 20.18
N TYR A 192 12.84 -0.16 19.18
CA TYR A 192 11.42 -0.04 18.80
C TYR A 192 11.11 -0.87 17.56
N VAL A 193 12.04 -0.92 16.61
CA VAL A 193 11.88 -1.65 15.34
C VAL A 193 11.86 -3.16 15.57
N ALA A 194 12.72 -3.69 16.45
CA ALA A 194 12.79 -5.13 16.67
C ALA A 194 11.48 -5.70 17.27
N PRO A 195 10.91 -5.15 18.36
CA PRO A 195 9.61 -5.60 18.87
C PRO A 195 8.48 -5.42 17.86
N TRP A 196 8.50 -4.30 17.09
CA TRP A 196 7.50 -4.06 16.05
C TRP A 196 7.56 -5.11 14.94
N ILE A 197 8.77 -5.54 14.51
CA ILE A 197 8.93 -6.63 13.52
C ILE A 197 8.33 -7.93 14.06
N GLU A 198 8.61 -8.28 15.34
CA GLU A 198 8.11 -9.51 15.94
C GLU A 198 6.57 -9.52 16.02
N ASP A 199 5.96 -8.45 16.50
CA ASP A 199 4.52 -8.34 16.61
C ASP A 199 3.84 -8.28 15.24
N THR A 200 4.39 -7.49 14.31
CA THR A 200 3.89 -7.37 12.94
C THR A 200 4.01 -8.70 12.22
N GLY A 201 5.16 -9.36 12.26
CA GLY A 201 5.40 -10.64 11.59
C GLY A 201 4.47 -11.74 12.07
N ARG A 202 4.20 -11.81 13.37
CA ARG A 202 3.22 -12.75 13.96
C ARG A 202 1.82 -12.51 13.40
N ASN A 203 1.37 -11.26 13.34
CA ASN A 203 0.04 -10.92 12.85
C ASN A 203 -0.09 -11.07 11.32
N LEU A 204 0.99 -10.81 10.56
CA LEU A 204 1.03 -11.06 9.13
C LEU A 204 1.00 -12.58 8.82
N ALA A 205 1.60 -13.41 9.65
CA ALA A 205 1.50 -14.87 9.52
C ALA A 205 0.04 -15.35 9.67
N ILE A 206 -0.69 -14.80 10.66
CA ILE A 206 -2.12 -15.07 10.84
C ILE A 206 -2.91 -14.58 9.61
N ALA A 207 -2.61 -13.40 9.10
CA ALA A 207 -3.25 -12.87 7.90
C ALA A 207 -2.98 -13.76 6.67
N ALA A 208 -1.75 -14.22 6.48
CA ALA A 208 -1.39 -15.13 5.40
C ALA A 208 -2.16 -16.47 5.49
N ALA A 209 -2.26 -17.04 6.68
CA ALA A 209 -3.06 -18.24 6.91
C ALA A 209 -4.56 -18.02 6.63
N ALA A 210 -5.11 -16.87 7.07
CA ALA A 210 -6.49 -16.51 6.81
C ALA A 210 -6.78 -16.36 5.30
N ILE A 211 -5.88 -15.69 4.56
CA ILE A 211 -6.00 -15.57 3.11
C ILE A 211 -5.98 -16.96 2.45
N ALA A 212 -4.99 -17.79 2.77
CA ALA A 212 -4.84 -19.11 2.19
C ALA A 212 -5.98 -20.06 2.55
N SER A 213 -6.67 -19.83 3.68
CA SER A 213 -7.86 -20.61 4.07
C SER A 213 -9.12 -20.27 3.25
N VAL A 214 -9.16 -19.09 2.61
CA VAL A 214 -10.32 -18.60 1.84
C VAL A 214 -10.07 -18.67 0.35
N VAL A 215 -8.83 -18.39 -0.07
CA VAL A 215 -8.42 -18.37 -1.47
C VAL A 215 -7.14 -19.18 -1.62
N GLU A 216 -7.15 -20.17 -2.49
CA GLU A 216 -5.95 -20.93 -2.79
C GLU A 216 -4.99 -20.07 -3.61
N VAL A 217 -3.89 -19.62 -2.96
CA VAL A 217 -2.83 -18.83 -3.58
C VAL A 217 -1.48 -19.53 -3.43
N GLU A 218 -0.60 -19.36 -4.41
CA GLU A 218 0.74 -19.94 -4.41
C GLU A 218 1.68 -19.19 -3.45
N ALA A 219 1.48 -17.89 -3.30
CA ALA A 219 2.36 -17.06 -2.48
C ALA A 219 1.62 -15.88 -1.82
N VAL A 220 2.20 -15.40 -0.72
CA VAL A 220 1.97 -14.08 -0.15
C VAL A 220 3.25 -13.26 -0.32
N LEU A 221 3.17 -12.18 -1.10
CA LEU A 221 4.28 -11.26 -1.34
C LEU A 221 4.21 -10.10 -0.35
N LEU A 222 5.26 -9.91 0.45
CA LEU A 222 5.34 -8.85 1.46
C LEU A 222 6.15 -7.67 0.95
N ASP A 223 5.55 -6.49 1.01
CA ASP A 223 6.17 -5.21 0.64
C ASP A 223 5.88 -4.13 1.68
N GLY A 224 6.41 -2.94 1.49
CA GLY A 224 6.09 -1.83 2.37
C GLY A 224 6.90 -0.57 2.19
N ALA A 225 6.46 0.48 2.88
CA ALA A 225 7.14 1.78 2.92
C ALA A 225 8.29 1.76 3.94
N MET A 226 9.23 0.85 3.76
CA MET A 226 10.36 0.63 4.66
C MET A 226 11.65 0.30 3.88
N PRO A 227 12.83 0.43 4.49
CA PRO A 227 14.09 -0.03 3.91
C PRO A 227 14.07 -1.54 3.60
N GLU A 228 14.80 -1.95 2.58
CA GLU A 228 14.91 -3.34 2.14
C GLU A 228 15.34 -4.28 3.29
N ALA A 229 16.33 -3.89 4.09
CA ALA A 229 16.79 -4.67 5.23
C ALA A 229 15.68 -4.91 6.27
N ILE A 230 14.79 -3.95 6.47
CA ILE A 230 13.64 -4.10 7.38
C ILE A 230 12.59 -5.00 6.77
N ARG A 231 12.29 -4.85 5.46
CA ARG A 231 11.37 -5.72 4.74
C ARG A 231 11.85 -7.18 4.78
N HIS A 232 13.14 -7.41 4.55
CA HIS A 232 13.74 -8.74 4.65
C HIS A 232 13.51 -9.35 6.05
N ARG A 233 13.87 -8.65 7.11
CA ARG A 233 13.68 -9.10 8.49
C ARG A 233 12.22 -9.38 8.82
N LEU A 234 11.31 -8.52 8.34
CA LEU A 234 9.86 -8.70 8.54
C LEU A 234 9.36 -9.96 7.81
N THR A 235 9.81 -10.19 6.58
CA THR A 235 9.43 -11.38 5.80
C THR A 235 9.94 -12.65 6.48
N GLU A 236 11.19 -12.68 6.93
CA GLU A 236 11.74 -13.82 7.67
C GLU A 236 10.98 -14.07 8.99
N CYS A 237 10.64 -13.00 9.72
CA CYS A 237 9.84 -13.10 10.93
C CYS A 237 8.43 -13.67 10.64
N THR A 238 7.79 -13.19 9.56
CA THR A 238 6.47 -13.69 9.13
C THR A 238 6.54 -15.17 8.75
N ARG A 239 7.56 -15.56 7.98
CA ARG A 239 7.78 -16.95 7.55
C ARG A 239 7.99 -17.89 8.75
N ARG A 240 8.82 -17.48 9.70
CA ARG A 240 9.05 -18.23 10.95
C ARG A 240 7.74 -18.42 11.72
N ASN A 241 7.00 -17.34 11.99
CA ASN A 241 5.73 -17.43 12.71
C ASN A 241 4.68 -18.25 11.95
N PHE A 242 4.64 -18.16 10.61
CA PHE A 242 3.74 -19.00 9.80
C PHE A 242 4.05 -20.49 9.95
N SER A 243 5.32 -20.87 10.02
CA SER A 243 5.72 -22.28 10.20
C SER A 243 5.34 -22.85 11.58
N GLU A 244 5.02 -22.00 12.55
CA GLU A 244 4.58 -22.38 13.89
C GLU A 244 3.04 -22.47 14.01
N LEU A 245 2.29 -22.03 13.00
CA LEU A 245 0.83 -22.15 12.98
C LEU A 245 0.40 -23.57 12.62
N ASP A 246 -0.74 -23.99 13.16
CA ASP A 246 -1.44 -25.17 12.65
C ASP A 246 -2.08 -24.80 11.29
N THR A 247 -1.41 -25.25 10.23
CA THR A 247 -1.85 -25.04 8.84
C THR A 247 -2.43 -26.32 8.23
N THR A 248 -2.88 -27.28 9.07
CA THR A 248 -3.53 -28.49 8.60
C THR A 248 -4.73 -28.16 7.70
N GLY A 249 -4.72 -28.65 6.47
CA GLY A 249 -5.75 -28.35 5.46
C GLY A 249 -5.50 -27.11 4.60
N ILE A 250 -4.48 -26.32 4.91
CA ILE A 250 -3.99 -25.26 4.03
C ILE A 250 -2.96 -25.87 3.08
N GLY A 251 -3.04 -25.55 1.78
CA GLY A 251 -2.06 -25.95 0.78
C GLY A 251 -0.67 -25.37 1.05
N GLN A 252 0.29 -25.74 0.23
CA GLN A 252 1.65 -25.21 0.35
C GLN A 252 1.66 -23.71 -0.02
N LEU A 253 1.92 -22.85 0.95
CA LEU A 253 1.98 -21.41 0.78
C LEU A 253 3.43 -20.90 0.91
N ARG A 254 3.86 -20.09 -0.05
CA ARG A 254 5.16 -19.39 0.00
C ARG A 254 4.95 -18.00 0.56
N ILE A 255 5.79 -17.57 1.51
CA ILE A 255 5.84 -16.19 1.99
C ILE A 255 7.16 -15.58 1.49
N GLU A 256 7.07 -14.61 0.61
CA GLU A 256 8.20 -14.08 -0.14
C GLU A 256 8.25 -12.56 -0.07
N GLU A 257 9.44 -11.98 -0.26
CA GLU A 257 9.58 -10.55 -0.44
C GLU A 257 9.11 -10.13 -1.82
N ALA A 258 8.36 -9.05 -1.89
CA ALA A 258 8.08 -8.34 -3.13
C ALA A 258 9.31 -7.55 -3.61
N ALA A 259 9.34 -7.18 -4.89
CA ALA A 259 10.48 -6.50 -5.49
C ALA A 259 10.30 -4.98 -5.66
N THR A 260 9.05 -4.48 -5.64
CA THR A 260 8.77 -3.08 -6.03
C THR A 260 9.18 -2.07 -4.95
N GLY A 261 9.01 -2.42 -3.67
CA GLY A 261 9.47 -1.62 -2.53
C GLY A 261 8.67 -0.36 -2.24
N PRO A 262 9.26 0.65 -1.56
CA PRO A 262 8.55 1.80 -1.02
C PRO A 262 7.78 2.64 -2.06
N GLY A 263 8.20 2.57 -3.32
CA GLY A 263 7.58 3.28 -4.45
C GLY A 263 6.39 2.56 -5.08
N ALA A 264 6.05 1.35 -4.65
CA ALA A 264 5.08 0.47 -5.31
C ALA A 264 3.73 1.16 -5.62
N ARG A 265 3.20 1.94 -4.68
CA ARG A 265 1.92 2.65 -4.84
C ARG A 265 1.95 3.66 -5.99
N SER A 266 2.98 4.49 -6.07
CA SER A 266 3.10 5.50 -7.14
C SER A 266 3.44 4.88 -8.49
N VAL A 267 4.25 3.83 -8.51
CA VAL A 267 4.58 3.07 -9.72
C VAL A 267 3.33 2.35 -10.23
N GLY A 268 2.60 1.68 -9.34
CA GLY A 268 1.33 1.03 -9.68
C GLY A 268 0.29 2.01 -10.22
N ALA A 269 0.14 3.17 -9.55
CA ALA A 269 -0.72 4.23 -10.07
C ALA A 269 -0.34 4.61 -11.51
N ALA A 270 0.93 4.84 -11.79
CA ALA A 270 1.39 5.18 -13.13
C ALA A 270 1.10 4.07 -14.18
N LEU A 271 0.98 2.83 -13.76
CA LEU A 271 0.65 1.69 -14.63
C LEU A 271 -0.86 1.50 -14.84
N LEU A 272 -1.74 2.08 -14.00
CA LEU A 272 -3.19 1.88 -14.08
C LEU A 272 -3.78 2.22 -15.46
N PRO A 273 -3.44 3.35 -16.13
CA PRO A 273 -4.00 3.66 -17.45
C PRO A 273 -3.66 2.62 -18.52
N ILE A 274 -2.48 2.01 -18.41
CA ILE A 274 -2.03 0.94 -19.30
C ILE A 274 -2.71 -0.37 -18.91
N HIS A 275 -2.72 -0.69 -17.62
CA HIS A 275 -3.35 -1.90 -17.10
C HIS A 275 -4.84 -1.98 -17.44
N SER A 276 -5.60 -0.90 -17.21
CA SER A 276 -7.02 -0.84 -17.52
C SER A 276 -7.33 -1.02 -19.01
N LYS A 277 -6.45 -0.53 -19.87
CA LYS A 277 -6.65 -0.57 -21.32
C LYS A 277 -6.26 -1.88 -21.98
N TYR A 278 -5.23 -2.57 -21.46
CA TYR A 278 -4.61 -3.71 -22.16
C TYR A 278 -4.65 -5.02 -21.39
N PHE A 279 -4.92 -5.00 -20.08
CA PHE A 279 -4.91 -6.21 -19.24
C PHE A 279 -6.27 -6.56 -18.63
N LEU A 280 -7.23 -5.63 -18.63
CA LEU A 280 -8.60 -5.88 -18.15
C LEU A 280 -9.60 -6.04 -19.30
N ALA A 281 -9.15 -5.97 -20.55
CA ALA A 281 -10.01 -6.12 -21.73
C ALA A 281 -10.27 -7.59 -22.07
#